data_60e4a7d1ccd812e9519b1b32d09d9fc2
#
_entry.id   60e4a7d1ccd812e9519b1b32d09d9fc2
#
_cell.length_a   1.000
_cell.length_b   1.000
_cell.length_c   1.000
_cell.angle_alpha   90.00
_cell.angle_beta   90.00
_cell.angle_gamma   90.00
#
_symmetry.space_group_name_H-M   'P 1'
#
loop_
_entity.id
_entity.type
_entity.pdbx_description
1 polymer ?
#
loop_
_entity_poly.entity_id
_entity_poly.type
_entity_poly.pdbx_seq_one_letter_code
_entity_poly.pdbx_strand_id
1 'polypeptide(L)'
;VADSADADLLLFRWEGNRDRYGTGIAASAHSCGEARAEELRLLLAPLLRVEGAQSRRSSVVRCFDPATGEAVVVHRRPALDARGRESTVSRVLVGDPALLTARDSVTLADQHWEWLGVPDDVSGKLERVPTDTVRGQFAEAFPRYLNNVAYIRTPLEVAVAQLIRTPGHRLTFLRREVQSLEKASYAPLLIWGVCAMLGEWLGDTSLTYASFDTQADARLRLVCVPEWPRSAVGGVGVERISFAQAPRDEARQVAARLVELFLAEPERPEALAAVLRGCPGPGDM
;
A
#
# COMPACT_ATOMS: atom_id res chain seq x y z
N VAL A 1 -4.99 -24.21 -12.60
CA VAL A 1 -4.30 -22.98 -12.16
C VAL A 1 -3.88 -22.28 -13.44
N ALA A 2 -4.52 -21.16 -13.81
CA ALA A 2 -4.06 -20.36 -14.91
C ALA A 2 -2.63 -19.91 -14.59
N ASP A 3 -1.68 -20.12 -15.53
CA ASP A 3 -0.33 -19.60 -15.43
C ASP A 3 -0.45 -18.06 -15.31
N SER A 4 -0.23 -17.56 -14.11
CA SER A 4 -0.20 -16.12 -13.88
C SER A 4 0.97 -15.54 -14.66
N ALA A 5 0.68 -14.58 -15.54
CA ALA A 5 1.74 -13.96 -16.34
C ALA A 5 2.73 -13.24 -15.42
N ASP A 6 4.01 -13.25 -15.79
CA ASP A 6 5.07 -12.52 -15.10
C ASP A 6 4.71 -11.04 -14.93
N ALA A 7 5.16 -10.43 -13.85
CA ALA A 7 4.90 -9.02 -13.58
C ALA A 7 5.80 -8.10 -14.43
N ASP A 8 5.25 -7.03 -14.94
CA ASP A 8 6.06 -5.97 -15.54
C ASP A 8 6.78 -5.17 -14.46
N LEU A 9 8.02 -4.79 -14.76
CA LEU A 9 8.89 -3.98 -13.91
C LEU A 9 9.19 -2.65 -14.58
N LEU A 10 8.98 -1.56 -13.84
CA LEU A 10 9.36 -0.22 -14.29
C LEU A 10 10.18 0.49 -13.21
N LEU A 11 11.09 1.34 -13.64
CA LEU A 11 11.87 2.22 -12.79
C LEU A 11 11.60 3.67 -13.18
N PHE A 12 11.12 4.46 -12.21
CA PHE A 12 10.92 5.89 -12.37
C PHE A 12 11.88 6.68 -11.51
N ARG A 13 12.51 7.69 -12.09
CA ARG A 13 13.37 8.61 -11.36
C ARG A 13 13.24 10.02 -11.91
N TRP A 14 13.69 10.98 -11.12
CA TRP A 14 13.79 12.36 -11.56
C TRP A 14 15.04 12.54 -12.44
N GLU A 15 14.84 12.90 -13.70
CA GLU A 15 15.92 13.13 -14.66
C GLU A 15 16.11 14.61 -15.02
N GLY A 16 15.54 15.51 -14.21
CA GLY A 16 15.51 16.93 -14.49
C GLY A 16 14.32 17.34 -15.36
N ASN A 17 14.22 18.63 -15.70
CA ASN A 17 13.24 19.09 -16.66
C ASN A 17 13.73 18.74 -18.07
N ARG A 18 13.18 17.69 -18.66
CA ARG A 18 13.52 17.26 -20.02
C ARG A 18 12.96 18.21 -21.08
N ASP A 19 11.84 18.87 -20.75
CA ASP A 19 11.21 19.87 -21.61
C ASP A 19 10.53 20.97 -20.77
N ARG A 20 9.98 21.98 -21.43
CA ARG A 20 9.29 23.11 -20.79
C ARG A 20 8.00 22.73 -20.06
N TYR A 21 7.49 21.54 -20.23
CA TYR A 21 6.18 21.08 -19.77
C TYR A 21 6.23 19.80 -18.94
N GLY A 22 7.37 19.12 -18.86
CA GLY A 22 7.52 17.84 -18.15
C GLY A 22 7.64 18.01 -16.63
N THR A 23 7.12 17.03 -15.89
CA THR A 23 7.26 16.94 -14.42
C THR A 23 8.68 16.55 -13.99
N GLY A 24 9.57 16.25 -14.94
CA GLY A 24 10.91 15.74 -14.70
C GLY A 24 10.97 14.26 -14.25
N ILE A 25 9.84 13.59 -14.05
CA ILE A 25 9.79 12.16 -13.76
C ILE A 25 9.65 11.41 -15.08
N ALA A 26 10.54 10.46 -15.32
CA ALA A 26 10.50 9.59 -16.49
C ALA A 26 10.61 8.13 -16.09
N ALA A 27 9.99 7.25 -16.88
CA ALA A 27 10.32 5.83 -16.86
C ALA A 27 11.73 5.68 -17.45
N SER A 28 12.72 5.50 -16.57
CA SER A 28 14.12 5.37 -17.00
C SER A 28 14.42 3.99 -17.55
N ALA A 29 13.74 2.96 -17.02
CA ALA A 29 13.83 1.58 -17.48
C ALA A 29 12.49 0.87 -17.30
N HIS A 30 12.15 -0.05 -18.20
CA HIS A 30 10.89 -0.78 -18.15
C HIS A 30 10.94 -2.09 -18.94
N SER A 31 10.14 -3.08 -18.52
CA SER A 31 9.98 -4.37 -19.23
C SER A 31 8.87 -4.33 -20.29
N CYS A 32 7.85 -3.48 -20.08
CA CYS A 32 6.75 -3.28 -21.04
C CYS A 32 7.17 -2.40 -22.23
N GLY A 33 6.28 -2.21 -23.21
CA GLY A 33 6.51 -1.29 -24.32
C GLY A 33 6.51 0.18 -23.88
N GLU A 34 7.19 1.06 -24.66
CA GLU A 34 7.31 2.50 -24.36
C GLU A 34 5.95 3.20 -24.19
N ALA A 35 4.98 2.89 -25.05
CA ALA A 35 3.63 3.46 -24.94
C ALA A 35 2.97 3.11 -23.60
N ARG A 36 3.09 1.85 -23.18
CA ARG A 36 2.57 1.38 -21.88
C ARG A 36 3.30 2.02 -20.71
N ALA A 37 4.61 2.17 -20.80
CA ALA A 37 5.40 2.84 -19.76
C ALA A 37 4.98 4.31 -19.60
N GLU A 38 4.69 5.01 -20.69
CA GLU A 38 4.20 6.39 -20.66
C GLU A 38 2.77 6.52 -20.09
N GLU A 39 1.86 5.60 -20.45
CA GLU A 39 0.52 5.53 -19.84
C GLU A 39 0.62 5.36 -18.32
N LEU A 40 1.44 4.41 -17.86
CA LEU A 40 1.68 4.17 -16.43
C LEU A 40 2.34 5.38 -15.76
N ARG A 41 3.26 6.07 -16.43
CA ARG A 41 3.85 7.32 -15.93
C ARG A 41 2.78 8.38 -15.65
N LEU A 42 1.86 8.58 -16.59
CA LEU A 42 0.77 9.55 -16.43
C LEU A 42 -0.19 9.15 -15.32
N LEU A 43 -0.58 7.88 -15.26
CA LEU A 43 -1.45 7.34 -14.23
C LEU A 43 -0.84 7.50 -12.82
N LEU A 44 0.43 7.18 -12.69
CA LEU A 44 1.14 7.09 -11.42
C LEU A 44 1.81 8.39 -10.99
N ALA A 45 1.89 9.42 -11.84
CA ALA A 45 2.63 10.66 -11.58
C ALA A 45 2.43 11.22 -10.15
N PRO A 46 1.21 11.30 -9.59
CA PRO A 46 1.01 11.79 -8.22
C PRO A 46 1.43 10.78 -7.14
N LEU A 47 1.68 9.52 -7.49
CA LEU A 47 2.05 8.45 -6.56
C LEU A 47 3.53 8.08 -6.62
N LEU A 48 4.28 8.58 -7.61
CA LEU A 48 5.70 8.23 -7.82
C LEU A 48 6.66 8.98 -6.89
N ARG A 49 6.19 10.01 -6.18
CA ARG A 49 7.05 10.86 -5.35
C ARG A 49 6.41 11.16 -4.02
N VAL A 50 7.23 11.15 -2.97
CA VAL A 50 6.88 11.71 -1.66
C VAL A 50 7.54 13.07 -1.55
N GLU A 51 6.77 14.11 -1.28
CA GLU A 51 7.27 15.49 -1.19
C GLU A 51 7.55 15.92 0.26
N GLY A 52 8.45 16.92 0.40
CA GLY A 52 8.75 17.59 1.65
C GLY A 52 9.80 16.89 2.53
N ALA A 53 10.01 17.41 3.73
CA ALA A 53 11.02 16.97 4.69
C ALA A 53 10.85 15.51 5.18
N GLN A 54 9.74 14.88 4.84
CA GLN A 54 9.41 13.50 5.18
C GLN A 54 9.78 12.49 4.08
N SER A 55 10.33 12.98 2.95
CA SER A 55 10.72 12.15 1.78
C SER A 55 11.85 11.15 2.06
N ARG A 56 12.41 11.14 3.27
CA ARG A 56 13.52 10.26 3.69
C ARG A 56 13.09 8.84 4.04
N ARG A 57 11.86 8.43 3.72
CA ARG A 57 11.35 7.10 4.06
C ARG A 57 10.89 6.35 2.85
N SER A 58 11.24 5.07 2.83
CA SER A 58 10.64 4.15 1.87
C SER A 58 9.16 3.96 2.19
N SER A 59 8.36 3.77 1.16
CA SER A 59 6.94 3.48 1.27
C SER A 59 6.47 2.62 0.10
N VAL A 60 5.40 1.87 0.33
CA VAL A 60 4.72 1.12 -0.71
C VAL A 60 3.33 1.69 -0.92
N VAL A 61 2.96 1.86 -2.18
CA VAL A 61 1.61 2.21 -2.63
C VAL A 61 1.09 1.06 -3.47
N ARG A 62 -0.16 0.68 -3.26
CA ARG A 62 -0.89 -0.21 -4.15
C ARG A 62 -2.12 0.51 -4.72
N CYS A 63 -2.25 0.45 -6.02
CA CYS A 63 -3.43 0.95 -6.75
C CYS A 63 -3.75 0.01 -7.92
N PHE A 64 -4.70 0.42 -8.75
CA PHE A 64 -5.07 -0.30 -9.96
C PHE A 64 -4.93 0.59 -11.18
N ASP A 65 -4.63 -0.02 -12.30
CA ASP A 65 -4.84 0.59 -13.58
C ASP A 65 -6.31 0.40 -14.00
N PRO A 66 -7.09 1.47 -14.08
CA PRO A 66 -8.50 1.37 -14.43
C PRO A 66 -8.75 0.90 -15.87
N ALA A 67 -7.76 1.00 -16.76
CA ALA A 67 -7.88 0.59 -18.14
C ALA A 67 -7.73 -0.92 -18.33
N THR A 68 -6.83 -1.55 -17.57
CA THR A 68 -6.50 -2.99 -17.68
C THR A 68 -7.03 -3.83 -16.53
N GLY A 69 -7.33 -3.20 -15.37
CA GLY A 69 -7.65 -3.90 -14.13
C GLY A 69 -6.43 -4.50 -13.42
N GLU A 70 -5.23 -4.29 -13.95
CA GLU A 70 -3.99 -4.78 -13.33
C GLU A 70 -3.72 -4.08 -11.99
N ALA A 71 -3.18 -4.83 -11.04
CA ALA A 71 -2.65 -4.26 -9.82
C ALA A 71 -1.29 -3.62 -10.07
N VAL A 72 -1.08 -2.47 -9.45
CA VAL A 72 0.18 -1.70 -9.53
C VAL A 72 0.71 -1.51 -8.12
N VAL A 73 1.94 -1.95 -7.89
CA VAL A 73 2.65 -1.80 -6.62
C VAL A 73 3.85 -0.89 -6.83
N VAL A 74 3.85 0.26 -6.18
CA VAL A 74 4.91 1.27 -6.27
C VAL A 74 5.72 1.28 -4.98
N HIS A 75 6.97 0.92 -5.05
CA HIS A 75 7.93 1.12 -3.95
C HIS A 75 8.69 2.42 -4.18
N ARG A 76 8.51 3.36 -3.27
CA ARG A 76 9.17 4.67 -3.30
C ARG A 76 10.33 4.67 -2.31
N ARG A 77 11.51 4.98 -2.78
CA ARG A 77 12.73 5.06 -1.99
C ARG A 77 13.33 6.47 -2.08
N PRO A 78 13.77 7.04 -0.94
CA PRO A 78 14.55 8.27 -0.95
C PRO A 78 15.82 8.11 -1.77
N ALA A 79 16.12 9.11 -2.57
CA ALA A 79 17.32 9.17 -3.40
C ALA A 79 17.82 10.61 -3.53
N LEU A 80 18.98 10.79 -4.13
CA LEU A 80 19.46 12.09 -4.55
C LEU A 80 19.42 12.15 -6.09
N ASP A 81 19.02 13.30 -6.63
CA ASP A 81 19.12 13.55 -8.05
C ASP A 81 20.59 13.80 -8.48
N ALA A 82 20.83 13.93 -9.77
CA ALA A 82 22.16 14.20 -10.32
C ALA A 82 22.82 15.52 -9.82
N ARG A 83 22.03 16.38 -9.15
CA ARG A 83 22.50 17.64 -8.53
C ARG A 83 22.60 17.53 -7.01
N GLY A 84 22.47 16.34 -6.43
CA GLY A 84 22.53 16.11 -5.00
C GLY A 84 21.28 16.60 -4.21
N ARG A 85 20.15 16.88 -4.88
CA ARG A 85 18.92 17.30 -4.23
C ARG A 85 18.08 16.08 -3.83
N GLU A 86 17.33 16.19 -2.75
CA GLU A 86 16.41 15.15 -2.31
C GLU A 86 15.39 14.82 -3.41
N SER A 87 15.25 13.54 -3.70
CA SER A 87 14.39 12.98 -4.74
C SER A 87 13.85 11.62 -4.32
N THR A 88 13.10 10.99 -5.20
CA THR A 88 12.57 9.65 -5.01
C THR A 88 12.87 8.80 -6.24
N VAL A 89 13.36 7.60 -6.03
CA VAL A 89 13.35 6.53 -7.03
C VAL A 89 12.17 5.62 -6.73
N SER A 90 11.38 5.33 -7.76
CA SER A 90 10.20 4.47 -7.64
C SER A 90 10.35 3.25 -8.53
N ARG A 91 10.33 2.07 -7.92
CA ARG A 91 10.23 0.78 -8.60
C ARG A 91 8.78 0.34 -8.62
N VAL A 92 8.30 -0.09 -9.76
CA VAL A 92 6.88 -0.42 -9.96
C VAL A 92 6.76 -1.82 -10.50
N LEU A 93 5.92 -2.62 -9.86
CA LEU A 93 5.45 -3.91 -10.39
C LEU A 93 4.02 -3.73 -10.88
N VAL A 94 3.74 -4.26 -12.07
CA VAL A 94 2.38 -4.26 -12.67
C VAL A 94 2.04 -5.68 -13.06
N GLY A 95 0.87 -6.16 -12.68
CA GLY A 95 0.47 -7.52 -13.00
C GLY A 95 -0.90 -7.91 -12.46
N ASP A 96 -1.16 -9.21 -12.53
CA ASP A 96 -2.43 -9.79 -12.08
C ASP A 96 -2.70 -9.44 -10.60
N PRO A 97 -3.90 -8.91 -10.27
CA PRO A 97 -4.32 -8.69 -8.89
C PRO A 97 -4.26 -9.94 -8.00
N ALA A 98 -4.38 -11.13 -8.57
CA ALA A 98 -4.24 -12.39 -7.84
C ALA A 98 -2.76 -12.73 -7.50
N LEU A 99 -1.80 -12.17 -8.22
CA LEU A 99 -0.38 -12.21 -7.87
C LEU A 99 -0.02 -11.10 -6.90
N LEU A 100 -0.44 -9.86 -7.20
CA LEU A 100 -0.13 -8.67 -6.42
C LEU A 100 -1.30 -8.33 -5.48
N THR A 101 -1.66 -9.27 -4.57
CA THR A 101 -2.75 -9.08 -3.61
C THR A 101 -2.46 -7.89 -2.68
N ALA A 102 -3.50 -7.30 -2.08
CA ALA A 102 -3.30 -6.19 -1.15
C ALA A 102 -2.50 -6.62 0.08
N ARG A 103 -2.79 -7.82 0.60
CA ARG A 103 -2.09 -8.37 1.77
C ARG A 103 -0.61 -8.61 1.49
N ASP A 104 -0.31 -9.29 0.38
CA ASP A 104 1.06 -9.72 0.14
C ASP A 104 1.92 -8.55 -0.35
N SER A 105 1.39 -7.66 -1.19
CA SER A 105 2.12 -6.51 -1.72
C SER A 105 2.60 -5.54 -0.63
N VAL A 106 1.87 -5.37 0.48
CA VAL A 106 2.32 -4.47 1.55
C VAL A 106 3.55 -5.00 2.28
N THR A 107 3.82 -6.30 2.25
CA THR A 107 5.01 -6.89 2.86
C THR A 107 6.30 -6.41 2.21
N LEU A 108 6.23 -5.92 0.98
CA LEU A 108 7.36 -5.33 0.26
C LEU A 108 7.77 -3.94 0.80
N ALA A 109 6.98 -3.33 1.70
CA ALA A 109 7.27 -2.00 2.25
C ALA A 109 8.58 -1.93 3.04
N ASP A 110 8.95 -3.03 3.68
CA ASP A 110 10.13 -3.13 4.53
C ASP A 110 11.35 -3.73 3.82
N GLN A 111 11.20 -4.07 2.54
CA GLN A 111 12.25 -4.62 1.71
C GLN A 111 12.92 -3.52 0.89
N HIS A 112 14.21 -3.67 0.64
CA HIS A 112 14.95 -2.71 -0.18
C HIS A 112 14.79 -2.96 -1.69
N TRP A 113 14.03 -3.98 -2.10
CA TRP A 113 13.82 -4.40 -3.48
C TRP A 113 15.12 -4.72 -4.24
N GLU A 114 16.21 -5.04 -3.52
CA GLU A 114 17.48 -5.47 -4.09
C GLU A 114 17.38 -6.84 -4.78
N TRP A 115 16.38 -7.63 -4.36
CA TRP A 115 16.06 -8.92 -4.98
C TRP A 115 15.68 -8.83 -6.46
N LEU A 116 15.30 -7.65 -6.94
CA LEU A 116 15.08 -7.40 -8.36
C LEU A 116 16.38 -7.37 -9.18
N GLY A 117 17.54 -7.24 -8.54
CA GLY A 117 18.83 -7.14 -9.21
C GLY A 117 18.98 -5.90 -10.12
N VAL A 118 18.08 -4.90 -9.98
CA VAL A 118 18.04 -3.72 -10.83
C VAL A 118 18.59 -2.51 -10.08
N PRO A 119 19.75 -1.96 -10.51
CA PRO A 119 20.29 -0.72 -9.95
C PRO A 119 19.37 0.49 -10.18
N ASP A 120 19.47 1.50 -9.31
CA ASP A 120 18.63 2.71 -9.43
C ASP A 120 18.99 3.60 -10.62
N ASP A 121 20.19 3.43 -11.18
CA ASP A 121 20.70 4.22 -12.30
C ASP A 121 20.51 3.53 -13.66
N VAL A 122 19.93 2.33 -13.70
CA VAL A 122 19.68 1.60 -14.95
C VAL A 122 18.73 2.38 -15.86
N SER A 123 18.92 2.21 -17.16
CA SER A 123 18.08 2.81 -18.21
C SER A 123 17.82 1.80 -19.33
N GLY A 124 16.67 1.95 -19.98
CA GLY A 124 16.31 1.14 -21.15
C GLY A 124 15.44 -0.07 -20.81
N LYS A 125 15.62 -1.15 -21.55
CA LYS A 125 14.76 -2.33 -21.45
C LYS A 125 15.14 -3.18 -20.23
N LEU A 126 14.13 -3.57 -19.47
CA LEU A 126 14.21 -4.57 -18.38
C LEU A 126 13.58 -5.90 -18.80
N GLU A 127 13.86 -6.92 -18.03
CA GLU A 127 13.12 -8.17 -18.08
C GLU A 127 11.88 -8.11 -17.17
N ARG A 128 10.86 -8.89 -17.48
CA ARG A 128 9.71 -9.11 -16.60
C ARG A 128 10.15 -9.89 -15.38
N VAL A 129 9.45 -9.70 -14.27
CA VAL A 129 9.74 -10.41 -13.03
C VAL A 129 8.93 -11.69 -13.00
N PRO A 130 9.59 -12.87 -12.92
CA PRO A 130 8.90 -14.14 -12.86
C PRO A 130 7.94 -14.21 -11.66
N THR A 131 6.76 -14.76 -11.88
CA THR A 131 5.73 -14.96 -10.85
C THR A 131 6.27 -15.66 -9.60
N ASP A 132 7.11 -16.69 -9.77
CA ASP A 132 7.68 -17.44 -8.65
C ASP A 132 8.67 -16.60 -7.84
N THR A 133 9.39 -15.70 -8.48
CA THR A 133 10.27 -14.74 -7.78
C THR A 133 9.45 -13.80 -6.88
N VAL A 134 8.35 -13.25 -7.39
CA VAL A 134 7.45 -12.38 -6.61
C VAL A 134 6.83 -13.14 -5.43
N ARG A 135 6.31 -14.33 -5.67
CA ARG A 135 5.73 -15.19 -4.63
C ARG A 135 6.76 -15.59 -3.57
N GLY A 136 7.99 -15.86 -3.98
CA GLY A 136 9.10 -16.16 -3.05
C GLY A 136 9.35 -15.03 -2.08
N GLN A 137 9.33 -13.77 -2.55
CA GLN A 137 9.50 -12.60 -1.69
C GLN A 137 8.35 -12.42 -0.70
N PHE A 138 7.12 -12.69 -1.11
CA PHE A 138 5.98 -12.66 -0.19
C PHE A 138 6.10 -13.73 0.89
N ALA A 139 6.46 -14.95 0.50
CA ALA A 139 6.64 -16.06 1.43
C ALA A 139 7.77 -15.81 2.45
N GLU A 140 8.86 -15.17 2.03
CA GLU A 140 9.96 -14.77 2.92
C GLU A 140 9.53 -13.70 3.94
N ALA A 141 8.73 -12.73 3.53
CA ALA A 141 8.28 -11.65 4.40
C ALA A 141 7.15 -12.06 5.36
N PHE A 142 6.31 -13.00 4.98
CA PHE A 142 5.09 -13.39 5.70
C PHE A 142 5.31 -13.72 7.19
N PRO A 143 6.28 -14.57 7.60
CA PRO A 143 6.50 -14.90 9.01
C PRO A 143 6.80 -13.68 9.87
N ARG A 144 7.52 -12.69 9.32
CA ARG A 144 7.83 -11.46 10.04
C ARG A 144 6.57 -10.65 10.35
N TYR A 145 5.66 -10.52 9.39
CA TYR A 145 4.39 -9.82 9.60
C TYR A 145 3.52 -10.56 10.61
N LEU A 146 3.41 -11.87 10.46
CA LEU A 146 2.63 -12.72 11.35
C LEU A 146 3.12 -12.64 12.81
N ASN A 147 4.43 -12.72 13.03
CA ASN A 147 5.03 -12.65 14.36
C ASN A 147 4.91 -11.28 15.04
N ASN A 148 4.74 -10.22 14.25
CA ASN A 148 4.74 -8.86 14.79
C ASN A 148 3.35 -8.21 14.88
N VAL A 149 2.32 -8.78 14.24
CA VAL A 149 0.98 -8.16 14.20
C VAL A 149 0.34 -7.98 15.57
N ALA A 150 0.68 -8.82 16.53
CA ALA A 150 0.19 -8.70 17.91
C ALA A 150 0.61 -7.39 18.60
N TYR A 151 1.76 -6.80 18.23
CA TYR A 151 2.21 -5.52 18.78
C TYR A 151 1.32 -4.33 18.44
N ILE A 152 0.52 -4.45 17.38
CA ILE A 152 -0.39 -3.40 16.94
C ILE A 152 -1.87 -3.76 17.19
N ARG A 153 -2.15 -4.64 18.14
CA ARG A 153 -3.53 -5.11 18.43
C ARG A 153 -4.52 -3.95 18.55
N THR A 154 -4.24 -2.97 19.39
CA THR A 154 -5.17 -1.84 19.62
C THR A 154 -5.37 -0.97 18.36
N PRO A 155 -4.34 -0.49 17.65
CA PRO A 155 -4.50 0.16 16.36
C PRO A 155 -5.30 -0.65 15.35
N LEU A 156 -5.04 -1.96 15.28
CA LEU A 156 -5.71 -2.86 14.35
C LEU A 156 -7.21 -2.97 14.66
N GLU A 157 -7.59 -3.16 15.94
CA GLU A 157 -8.99 -3.17 16.35
C GLU A 157 -9.71 -1.86 16.01
N VAL A 158 -9.04 -0.70 16.14
CA VAL A 158 -9.65 0.60 15.79
C VAL A 158 -9.85 0.75 14.29
N ALA A 159 -8.85 0.39 13.50
CA ALA A 159 -8.94 0.47 12.04
C ALA A 159 -10.03 -0.46 11.48
N VAL A 160 -10.09 -1.70 11.99
CA VAL A 160 -11.12 -2.68 11.62
C VAL A 160 -12.51 -2.18 12.03
N ALA A 161 -12.67 -1.66 13.25
CA ALA A 161 -13.96 -1.12 13.71
C ALA A 161 -14.43 0.04 12.81
N GLN A 162 -13.53 0.91 12.40
CA GLN A 162 -13.89 2.02 11.51
C GLN A 162 -14.33 1.52 10.13
N LEU A 163 -13.65 0.52 9.58
CA LEU A 163 -14.05 -0.08 8.31
C LEU A 163 -15.40 -0.81 8.40
N ILE A 164 -15.72 -1.40 9.54
CA ILE A 164 -17.04 -2.01 9.76
C ILE A 164 -18.14 -0.94 9.83
N ARG A 165 -17.88 0.22 10.47
CA ARG A 165 -18.87 1.32 10.56
C ARG A 165 -19.13 1.97 9.20
N THR A 166 -18.08 2.16 8.44
CA THR A 166 -18.13 2.91 7.17
C THR A 166 -17.34 2.18 6.09
N PRO A 167 -17.80 1.01 5.63
CA PRO A 167 -17.04 0.15 4.74
C PRO A 167 -16.75 0.79 3.37
N GLY A 168 -17.53 1.79 2.95
CA GLY A 168 -17.27 2.56 1.72
C GLY A 168 -16.28 3.72 1.88
N HIS A 169 -15.91 4.11 3.12
CA HIS A 169 -15.07 5.27 3.36
C HIS A 169 -13.58 4.95 3.25
N ARG A 170 -12.80 5.98 2.96
CA ARG A 170 -11.34 5.94 2.97
C ARG A 170 -10.84 6.26 4.37
N LEU A 171 -9.81 5.56 4.81
CA LEU A 171 -9.22 5.75 6.13
C LEU A 171 -7.86 6.42 6.03
N THR A 172 -7.68 7.49 6.78
CA THR A 172 -6.40 8.14 6.97
C THR A 172 -5.99 8.07 8.44
N PHE A 173 -4.77 7.65 8.72
CA PHE A 173 -4.26 7.54 10.08
C PHE A 173 -2.88 8.17 10.23
N LEU A 174 -2.59 8.62 11.45
CA LEU A 174 -1.34 9.31 11.75
C LEU A 174 -0.22 8.31 12.00
N ARG A 175 0.89 8.52 11.29
CA ARG A 175 2.09 7.72 11.45
C ARG A 175 2.58 7.64 12.90
N ARG A 176 2.55 8.75 13.63
CA ARG A 176 3.00 8.81 15.04
C ARG A 176 2.22 7.88 15.95
N GLU A 177 0.99 7.53 15.61
CA GLU A 177 0.13 6.64 16.38
C GLU A 177 0.38 5.15 16.09
N VAL A 178 1.14 4.85 15.01
CA VAL A 178 1.56 3.51 14.60
C VAL A 178 3.08 3.40 14.49
N GLN A 179 3.77 4.03 15.41
CA GLN A 179 5.24 4.06 15.44
C GLN A 179 5.75 3.44 16.75
N SER A 180 6.77 2.59 16.65
CA SER A 180 7.45 2.06 17.83
C SER A 180 8.29 3.12 18.55
N LEU A 181 8.72 2.83 19.79
CA LEU A 181 9.66 3.67 20.54
C LEU A 181 10.97 3.86 19.80
N GLU A 182 11.40 2.89 19.01
CA GLU A 182 12.59 2.94 18.15
C GLU A 182 12.33 3.70 16.82
N LYS A 183 11.20 4.33 16.69
CA LYS A 183 10.77 5.06 15.48
C LYS A 183 10.55 4.19 14.23
N ALA A 184 10.50 2.87 14.36
CA ALA A 184 10.04 2.00 13.29
C ALA A 184 8.56 2.24 13.00
N SER A 185 8.18 2.25 11.73
CA SER A 185 6.77 2.42 11.34
C SER A 185 6.07 1.07 11.33
N TYR A 186 4.98 0.96 12.06
CA TYR A 186 4.06 -0.18 11.97
C TYR A 186 2.92 0.03 10.98
N ALA A 187 2.96 1.10 10.17
CA ALA A 187 1.93 1.34 9.17
C ALA A 187 1.78 0.20 8.15
N PRO A 188 2.86 -0.38 7.59
CA PRO A 188 2.74 -1.55 6.73
C PRO A 188 2.08 -2.74 7.45
N LEU A 189 2.44 -2.98 8.70
CA LEU A 189 1.90 -4.07 9.51
C LEU A 189 0.40 -3.88 9.78
N LEU A 190 -0.04 -2.64 10.07
CA LEU A 190 -1.44 -2.30 10.25
C LEU A 190 -2.25 -2.55 8.96
N ILE A 191 -1.75 -2.08 7.82
CA ILE A 191 -2.38 -2.31 6.52
C ILE A 191 -2.46 -3.81 6.22
N TRP A 192 -1.36 -4.55 6.46
CA TRP A 192 -1.32 -6.00 6.28
C TRP A 192 -2.38 -6.72 7.12
N GLY A 193 -2.48 -6.39 8.41
CA GLY A 193 -3.48 -6.99 9.30
C GLY A 193 -4.92 -6.67 8.87
N VAL A 194 -5.19 -5.44 8.43
CA VAL A 194 -6.49 -5.06 7.86
C VAL A 194 -6.78 -5.88 6.59
N CYS A 195 -5.82 -5.99 5.67
CA CYS A 195 -5.98 -6.77 4.44
C CYS A 195 -6.20 -8.26 4.74
N ALA A 196 -5.46 -8.82 5.70
CA ALA A 196 -5.57 -10.23 6.08
C ALA A 196 -6.94 -10.58 6.69
N MET A 197 -7.54 -9.65 7.45
CA MET A 197 -8.83 -9.89 8.09
C MET A 197 -10.03 -9.49 7.23
N LEU A 198 -9.93 -8.41 6.50
CA LEU A 198 -11.07 -7.79 5.81
C LEU A 198 -10.93 -7.80 4.28
N GLY A 199 -9.80 -8.25 3.72
CA GLY A 199 -9.52 -8.14 2.28
C GLY A 199 -10.63 -8.73 1.43
N GLU A 200 -11.03 -9.96 1.69
CA GLU A 200 -12.11 -10.64 0.96
C GLU A 200 -13.46 -9.89 1.14
N TRP A 201 -13.82 -9.51 2.35
CA TRP A 201 -15.05 -8.79 2.65
C TRP A 201 -15.09 -7.38 2.03
N LEU A 202 -13.95 -6.69 1.95
CA LEU A 202 -13.83 -5.38 1.30
C LEU A 202 -13.69 -5.45 -0.23
N GLY A 203 -13.55 -6.65 -0.79
CA GLY A 203 -13.16 -6.86 -2.17
C GLY A 203 -11.66 -6.59 -2.37
N ASP A 204 -10.81 -7.55 -2.03
CA ASP A 204 -9.33 -7.43 -2.05
C ASP A 204 -8.78 -6.88 -3.37
N THR A 205 -9.43 -7.24 -4.49
CA THR A 205 -9.08 -6.73 -5.81
C THR A 205 -9.25 -5.21 -5.95
N SER A 206 -10.04 -4.55 -5.08
CA SER A 206 -10.26 -3.10 -5.10
C SER A 206 -9.53 -2.34 -3.98
N LEU A 207 -8.83 -3.04 -3.08
CA LEU A 207 -8.21 -2.42 -1.92
C LEU A 207 -6.91 -1.71 -2.31
N THR A 208 -6.88 -0.39 -2.13
CA THR A 208 -5.75 0.49 -2.44
C THR A 208 -5.18 1.13 -1.18
N TYR A 209 -3.87 1.34 -1.13
CA TYR A 209 -3.25 1.93 0.06
C TYR A 209 -1.93 2.66 -0.23
N ALA A 210 -1.50 3.49 0.73
CA ALA A 210 -0.12 3.94 0.86
C ALA A 210 0.36 3.70 2.30
N SER A 211 1.45 2.98 2.46
CA SER A 211 2.06 2.75 3.78
C SER A 211 2.66 4.03 4.38
N PHE A 212 2.91 5.03 3.56
CA PHE A 212 3.23 6.40 3.93
C PHE A 212 2.99 7.34 2.75
N ASP A 213 2.35 8.49 2.99
CA ASP A 213 2.25 9.59 2.04
C ASP A 213 2.22 10.93 2.79
N THR A 214 2.56 12.02 2.13
CA THR A 214 2.44 13.38 2.69
C THR A 214 1.05 13.97 2.49
N GLN A 215 0.28 13.40 1.57
CA GLN A 215 -1.10 13.81 1.27
C GLN A 215 -1.99 12.57 1.23
N ALA A 216 -3.24 12.75 1.65
CA ALA A 216 -4.26 11.72 1.50
C ALA A 216 -4.80 11.76 0.06
N ASP A 217 -4.23 10.98 -0.84
CA ASP A 217 -4.72 10.86 -2.21
C ASP A 217 -6.14 10.27 -2.22
N ALA A 218 -7.03 10.91 -2.98
CA ALA A 218 -8.43 10.52 -3.11
C ALA A 218 -8.65 9.12 -3.71
N ARG A 219 -7.65 8.55 -4.37
CA ARG A 219 -7.71 7.22 -5.00
C ARG A 219 -7.35 6.09 -4.06
N LEU A 220 -6.77 6.41 -2.89
CA LEU A 220 -6.28 5.42 -1.95
C LEU A 220 -7.25 5.25 -0.78
N ARG A 221 -7.53 4.01 -0.44
CA ARG A 221 -8.49 3.66 0.62
C ARG A 221 -7.87 3.71 2.01
N LEU A 222 -6.62 3.27 2.16
CA LEU A 222 -5.88 3.29 3.43
C LEU A 222 -4.61 4.12 3.25
N VAL A 223 -4.46 5.21 4.01
CA VAL A 223 -3.30 6.08 3.88
C VAL A 223 -2.71 6.44 5.25
N CYS A 224 -1.42 6.16 5.43
CA CYS A 224 -0.65 6.65 6.56
C CYS A 224 -0.05 8.02 6.23
N VAL A 225 -0.34 9.04 7.04
CA VAL A 225 0.18 10.40 6.85
C VAL A 225 0.97 10.88 8.07
N PRO A 226 1.94 11.80 7.91
CA PRO A 226 2.68 12.38 9.02
C PRO A 226 1.82 13.29 9.91
N GLU A 227 0.92 14.04 9.29
CA GLU A 227 0.01 14.99 9.93
C GLU A 227 -1.27 15.13 9.12
N TRP A 228 -2.34 15.58 9.77
CA TRP A 228 -3.58 15.88 9.06
C TRP A 228 -3.39 17.12 8.18
N PRO A 229 -3.76 17.07 6.89
CA PRO A 229 -3.77 18.26 6.05
C PRO A 229 -4.64 19.36 6.65
N ARG A 230 -4.13 20.57 6.74
CA ARG A 230 -4.84 21.72 7.36
C ARG A 230 -6.13 22.10 6.63
N SER A 231 -6.17 21.95 5.34
CA SER A 231 -7.29 22.32 4.45
C SER A 231 -8.40 21.25 4.34
N ALA A 232 -8.17 20.07 4.82
CA ALA A 232 -9.16 19.02 4.74
C ALA A 232 -10.12 19.09 5.94
N VAL A 233 -11.07 19.99 5.92
CA VAL A 233 -12.40 19.68 6.41
C VAL A 233 -12.80 18.40 5.68
N GLY A 234 -13.08 17.31 6.43
CA GLY A 234 -13.23 15.97 5.87
C GLY A 234 -14.03 15.98 4.58
N GLY A 235 -13.37 15.64 3.47
CA GLY A 235 -14.09 15.42 2.23
C GLY A 235 -15.09 14.30 2.47
N VAL A 236 -16.25 14.36 1.83
CA VAL A 236 -17.25 13.29 1.93
C VAL A 236 -16.55 11.94 1.69
N GLY A 237 -16.71 11.00 2.63
CA GLY A 237 -16.15 9.66 2.55
C GLY A 237 -14.67 9.52 2.95
N VAL A 238 -14.08 10.47 3.70
CA VAL A 238 -12.74 10.34 4.30
C VAL A 238 -12.83 10.37 5.81
N GLU A 239 -12.42 9.27 6.43
CA GLU A 239 -12.33 9.13 7.88
C GLU A 239 -10.90 9.35 8.37
N ARG A 240 -10.76 10.17 9.41
CA ARG A 240 -9.50 10.38 10.12
C ARG A 240 -9.55 9.56 11.40
N ILE A 241 -8.67 8.58 11.51
CA ILE A 241 -8.63 7.72 12.69
C ILE A 241 -7.62 8.24 13.68
N SER A 242 -8.07 8.48 14.92
CA SER A 242 -7.20 8.57 16.08
C SER A 242 -7.37 7.32 16.93
N PHE A 243 -6.29 6.59 17.13
CA PHE A 243 -6.34 5.36 17.92
C PHE A 243 -6.56 5.63 19.41
N ALA A 244 -6.20 6.83 19.88
CA ALA A 244 -6.39 7.24 21.28
C ALA A 244 -7.85 7.61 21.62
N GLN A 245 -8.65 8.00 20.62
CA GLN A 245 -10.00 8.55 20.82
C GLN A 245 -11.10 7.73 20.15
N ALA A 246 -10.82 6.47 19.84
CA ALA A 246 -11.77 5.62 19.15
C ALA A 246 -13.01 5.32 19.98
N PRO A 247 -14.23 5.35 19.41
CA PRO A 247 -15.47 4.96 20.08
C PRO A 247 -15.42 3.52 20.61
N ARG A 248 -16.11 3.29 21.72
CA ARG A 248 -16.30 1.96 22.31
C ARG A 248 -17.75 1.51 22.07
N ASP A 249 -18.06 1.16 20.85
CA ASP A 249 -19.38 0.76 20.36
C ASP A 249 -19.39 -0.71 19.90
N GLU A 250 -20.50 -1.14 19.30
CA GLU A 250 -20.68 -2.50 18.79
C GLU A 250 -19.64 -2.85 17.72
N ALA A 251 -19.33 -1.93 16.78
CA ALA A 251 -18.30 -2.16 15.76
C ALA A 251 -16.94 -2.42 16.41
N ARG A 252 -16.64 -1.75 17.53
CA ARG A 252 -15.40 -1.99 18.27
C ARG A 252 -15.39 -3.37 18.94
N GLN A 253 -16.53 -3.86 19.42
CA GLN A 253 -16.63 -5.20 19.99
C GLN A 253 -16.45 -6.28 18.92
N VAL A 254 -17.08 -6.12 17.77
CA VAL A 254 -16.90 -7.00 16.62
C VAL A 254 -15.45 -7.00 16.16
N ALA A 255 -14.82 -5.83 16.03
CA ALA A 255 -13.42 -5.71 15.64
C ALA A 255 -12.47 -6.39 16.64
N ALA A 256 -12.71 -6.22 17.94
CA ALA A 256 -11.91 -6.87 18.97
C ALA A 256 -12.01 -8.41 18.87
N ARG A 257 -13.21 -8.94 18.59
CA ARG A 257 -13.42 -10.36 18.36
C ARG A 257 -12.71 -10.87 17.10
N LEU A 258 -12.79 -10.12 16.00
CA LEU A 258 -12.07 -10.45 14.75
C LEU A 258 -10.56 -10.49 14.96
N VAL A 259 -10.01 -9.47 15.64
CA VAL A 259 -8.57 -9.40 15.93
C VAL A 259 -8.15 -10.55 16.86
N GLU A 260 -8.95 -10.90 17.87
CA GLU A 260 -8.68 -12.03 18.74
C GLU A 260 -8.62 -13.34 17.96
N LEU A 261 -9.62 -13.61 17.10
CA LEU A 261 -9.65 -14.81 16.24
C LEU A 261 -8.46 -14.83 15.29
N PHE A 262 -8.17 -13.72 14.65
CA PHE A 262 -7.04 -13.60 13.74
C PHE A 262 -5.69 -13.86 14.41
N LEU A 263 -5.47 -13.31 15.62
CA LEU A 263 -4.23 -13.52 16.36
C LEU A 263 -4.09 -14.94 16.90
N ALA A 264 -5.22 -15.61 17.20
CA ALA A 264 -5.21 -17.00 17.65
C ALA A 264 -4.95 -17.99 16.49
N GLU A 265 -5.57 -17.75 15.33
CA GLU A 265 -5.54 -18.66 14.17
C GLU A 265 -5.50 -17.86 12.85
N PRO A 266 -4.35 -17.23 12.50
CA PRO A 266 -4.26 -16.31 11.36
C PRO A 266 -4.46 -16.97 9.99
N GLU A 267 -4.37 -18.31 9.92
CA GLU A 267 -4.55 -19.08 8.69
C GLU A 267 -5.97 -19.64 8.51
N ARG A 268 -6.94 -19.22 9.37
CA ARG A 268 -8.34 -19.66 9.29
C ARG A 268 -9.28 -18.52 8.87
N PRO A 269 -9.33 -18.18 7.58
CA PRO A 269 -10.19 -17.09 7.09
C PRO A 269 -11.69 -17.38 7.27
N GLU A 270 -12.12 -18.64 7.30
CA GLU A 270 -13.52 -19.01 7.48
C GLU A 270 -14.10 -18.61 8.85
N ALA A 271 -13.28 -18.57 9.89
CA ALA A 271 -13.70 -18.09 11.21
C ALA A 271 -13.98 -16.59 11.18
N LEU A 272 -13.15 -15.80 10.48
CA LEU A 272 -13.34 -14.37 10.27
C LEU A 272 -14.57 -14.10 9.40
N ALA A 273 -14.72 -14.83 8.30
CA ALA A 273 -15.87 -14.71 7.40
C ALA A 273 -17.20 -15.01 8.11
N ALA A 274 -17.21 -15.94 9.09
CA ALA A 274 -18.39 -16.23 9.89
C ALA A 274 -18.85 -15.03 10.73
N VAL A 275 -17.93 -14.29 11.33
CA VAL A 275 -18.21 -13.05 12.08
C VAL A 275 -18.68 -11.94 11.15
N LEU A 276 -18.01 -11.77 9.99
CA LEU A 276 -18.28 -10.70 9.04
C LEU A 276 -19.62 -10.85 8.31
N ARG A 277 -20.17 -12.07 8.19
CA ARG A 277 -21.54 -12.28 7.63
C ARG A 277 -22.64 -11.54 8.38
N GLY A 278 -22.43 -11.19 9.64
CA GLY A 278 -23.36 -10.38 10.42
C GLY A 278 -23.19 -8.86 10.25
N CYS A 279 -22.18 -8.43 9.51
CA CYS A 279 -21.89 -7.01 9.29
C CYS A 279 -22.42 -6.56 7.90
N PRO A 280 -23.00 -5.34 7.77
CA PRO A 280 -23.40 -4.79 6.48
C PRO A 280 -22.19 -4.66 5.58
N GLY A 281 -22.24 -5.24 4.39
CA GLY A 281 -21.17 -5.21 3.41
C GLY A 281 -20.99 -3.85 2.72
N PRO A 282 -19.88 -3.63 2.01
CA PRO A 282 -19.63 -2.38 1.27
C PRO A 282 -20.67 -2.05 0.19
N GLY A 283 -21.44 -3.06 -0.25
CA GLY A 283 -22.48 -2.91 -1.26
C GLY A 283 -23.91 -2.70 -0.71
N ASP A 284 -24.07 -2.74 0.62
CA ASP A 284 -25.38 -2.69 1.28
C ASP A 284 -25.81 -1.27 1.68
N MET A 285 -25.04 -0.24 1.29
CA MET A 285 -25.30 1.17 1.63
C MET A 285 -25.55 2.03 0.39
#